data_c4b1833e48b16603d3e4f4c55b69f585
#
_entry.id   c4b1833e48b16603d3e4f4c55b69f585
#
_cell.length_a   1.000
_cell.length_b   1.000
_cell.length_c   1.000
_cell.angle_alpha   90.00
_cell.angle_beta   90.00
_cell.angle_gamma   90.00
#
_symmetry.space_group_name_H-M   'P 1'
#
loop_
_entity.id
_entity.type
_entity.pdbx_description
1 polymer ?
#
loop_
_entity_poly.entity_id
_entity_poly.type
_entity_poly.pdbx_seq_one_letter_code
_entity_poly.pdbx_strand_id
1 'polypeptide(L)'
;MNFMTPIESPNLPKRGITLAAVSVGAEKAKEYLLSRGISVFDILPCAAITDGTAAHADLHLLHLGGRKIILSREQCNNAEKLIEMGFDVQVLDTPLGDKYPADVPLNAALFGNYAILNPKTVCKNIDFSGRSLIPVRQGYTKCSVVPVTESAIITDDVSIASAAEKNGLAVLLVSKGDVILPGREYGFIGGCCGLIAPDTMLFNGSLSSHRDGEKIRAFLSSFGVRAEEAGDFQLTDIGSILPLAER
;
A
#
# COMPACT_ATOMS: atom_id res chain seq x y z
N MET A 1 14.50 4.53 25.49
CA MET A 1 14.23 4.29 24.06
C MET A 1 12.73 4.04 23.93
N ASN A 2 12.00 4.93 23.27
CA ASN A 2 10.61 4.62 22.93
C ASN A 2 10.64 3.60 21.81
N PHE A 3 10.38 2.34 22.12
CA PHE A 3 10.24 1.31 21.12
C PHE A 3 9.02 1.63 20.27
N MET A 4 9.19 1.72 18.94
CA MET A 4 8.08 1.82 18.01
C MET A 4 7.24 0.53 18.13
N THR A 5 5.92 0.66 18.19
CA THR A 5 5.01 -0.49 18.19
C THR A 5 4.70 -0.87 16.74
N PRO A 6 5.17 -2.03 16.24
CA PRO A 6 4.80 -2.48 14.89
C PRO A 6 3.29 -2.66 14.77
N ILE A 7 2.75 -2.38 13.56
CA ILE A 7 1.33 -2.55 13.27
C ILE A 7 0.99 -4.04 13.14
N GLU A 8 0.06 -4.53 13.96
CA GLU A 8 -0.33 -5.94 13.98
C GLU A 8 -1.10 -6.36 12.71
N SER A 9 -2.03 -5.53 12.26
CA SER A 9 -2.79 -5.77 11.03
C SER A 9 -2.26 -4.87 9.92
N PRO A 10 -1.59 -5.43 8.89
CA PRO A 10 -1.04 -4.62 7.81
C PRO A 10 -2.08 -3.66 7.23
N ASN A 11 -1.66 -2.44 6.89
CA ASN A 11 -2.49 -1.38 6.35
C ASN A 11 -3.61 -0.85 7.27
N LEU A 12 -3.83 -1.42 8.45
CA LEU A 12 -4.88 -1.03 9.40
C LEU A 12 -4.28 -0.69 10.77
N PRO A 13 -3.74 0.51 10.96
CA PRO A 13 -3.23 0.95 12.25
C PRO A 13 -4.38 1.10 13.25
N LYS A 14 -4.13 0.76 14.52
CA LYS A 14 -5.08 0.94 15.65
C LYS A 14 -4.89 2.28 16.34
N ARG A 15 -3.78 2.96 16.07
CA ARG A 15 -3.41 4.29 16.60
C ARG A 15 -2.78 5.13 15.50
N GLY A 16 -2.49 6.39 15.80
CA GLY A 16 -1.72 7.23 14.88
C GLY A 16 -0.35 6.60 14.61
N ILE A 17 0.02 6.50 13.33
CA ILE A 17 1.29 5.88 12.95
C ILE A 17 2.49 6.76 13.34
N THR A 18 3.64 6.11 13.51
CA THR A 18 4.93 6.75 13.78
C THR A 18 5.95 6.51 12.68
N LEU A 19 5.70 5.50 11.83
CA LEU A 19 6.55 5.14 10.70
C LEU A 19 5.71 4.68 9.52
N ALA A 20 6.02 5.20 8.33
CA ALA A 20 5.49 4.71 7.06
C ALA A 20 6.60 4.45 6.05
N ALA A 21 6.43 3.41 5.20
CA ALA A 21 7.26 3.26 4.01
C ALA A 21 6.57 3.90 2.81
N VAL A 22 7.34 4.68 2.04
CA VAL A 22 6.89 5.33 0.81
C VAL A 22 8.01 5.38 -0.22
N SER A 23 7.67 5.62 -1.48
CA SER A 23 8.65 5.91 -2.54
C SER A 23 9.55 7.09 -2.15
N VAL A 24 10.84 6.97 -2.38
CA VAL A 24 11.80 8.08 -2.19
C VAL A 24 11.39 9.33 -2.97
N GLY A 25 10.75 9.17 -4.14
CA GLY A 25 10.25 10.26 -4.99
C GLY A 25 8.89 10.83 -4.57
N ALA A 26 8.25 10.33 -3.52
CA ALA A 26 6.94 10.80 -3.05
C ALA A 26 7.06 12.08 -2.19
N GLU A 27 7.65 13.15 -2.71
CA GLU A 27 8.04 14.35 -1.95
C GLU A 27 6.87 14.95 -1.16
N LYS A 28 5.70 15.14 -1.76
CA LYS A 28 4.55 15.76 -1.11
C LYS A 28 3.97 14.92 0.02
N ALA A 29 3.83 13.60 -0.20
CA ALA A 29 3.41 12.69 0.86
C ALA A 29 4.42 12.67 2.01
N LYS A 30 5.74 12.69 1.71
CA LYS A 30 6.81 12.74 2.72
C LYS A 30 6.77 14.03 3.51
N GLU A 31 6.69 15.20 2.86
CA GLU A 31 6.55 16.50 3.52
C GLU A 31 5.36 16.50 4.49
N TYR A 32 4.22 15.97 4.04
CA TYR A 32 3.03 15.85 4.87
C TYR A 32 3.25 14.96 6.08
N LEU A 33 3.76 13.73 5.90
CA LEU A 33 4.04 12.79 6.98
C LEU A 33 5.01 13.35 8.01
N LEU A 34 6.11 13.94 7.56
CA LEU A 34 7.12 14.56 8.44
C LEU A 34 6.54 15.74 9.23
N SER A 35 5.67 16.57 8.62
CA SER A 35 4.99 17.66 9.31
C SER A 35 4.08 17.19 10.45
N ARG A 36 3.61 15.95 10.38
CA ARG A 36 2.80 15.29 11.42
C ARG A 36 3.65 14.50 12.44
N GLY A 37 4.98 14.59 12.34
CA GLY A 37 5.91 13.86 13.20
C GLY A 37 5.96 12.36 12.91
N ILE A 38 5.56 11.94 11.70
CA ILE A 38 5.62 10.56 11.23
C ILE A 38 6.95 10.37 10.49
N SER A 39 7.77 9.44 10.95
CA SER A 39 9.01 9.06 10.29
C SER A 39 8.75 8.34 8.97
N VAL A 40 9.69 8.45 8.03
CA VAL A 40 9.58 7.85 6.70
C VAL A 40 10.72 6.86 6.46
N PHE A 41 10.36 5.67 6.00
CA PHE A 41 11.29 4.71 5.43
C PHE A 41 11.23 4.82 3.90
N ASP A 42 12.29 5.36 3.31
CA ASP A 42 12.40 5.57 1.86
C ASP A 42 12.62 4.25 1.13
N ILE A 43 11.75 3.93 0.19
CA ILE A 43 11.95 2.86 -0.78
C ILE A 43 12.76 3.41 -1.96
N LEU A 44 13.90 2.78 -2.20
CA LEU A 44 14.84 3.17 -3.26
C LEU A 44 14.43 2.55 -4.61
N PRO A 45 14.75 3.22 -5.72
CA PRO A 45 14.35 2.74 -7.04
C PRO A 45 15.12 1.46 -7.43
N CYS A 46 14.41 0.54 -8.08
CA CYS A 46 14.99 -0.62 -8.75
C CYS A 46 15.51 -0.20 -10.14
N ALA A 47 16.80 -0.40 -10.40
CA ALA A 47 17.41 -0.04 -11.67
C ALA A 47 16.87 -0.86 -12.87
N ALA A 48 16.28 -2.02 -12.64
CA ALA A 48 15.68 -2.84 -13.68
C ALA A 48 14.33 -2.27 -14.16
N ILE A 49 13.60 -1.55 -13.31
CA ILE A 49 12.29 -0.96 -13.61
C ILE A 49 12.53 0.47 -14.13
N THR A 50 12.12 0.75 -15.35
CA THR A 50 12.46 2.02 -16.06
C THR A 50 11.31 3.02 -16.12
N ASP A 51 10.16 2.72 -15.52
CA ASP A 51 9.00 3.61 -15.45
C ASP A 51 8.78 4.19 -14.04
N GLY A 52 7.68 4.92 -13.87
CA GLY A 52 7.33 5.57 -12.61
C GLY A 52 7.16 4.63 -11.41
N THR A 53 7.13 3.31 -11.62
CA THR A 53 6.94 2.32 -10.55
C THR A 53 8.25 1.87 -9.89
N ALA A 54 9.40 2.31 -10.38
CA ALA A 54 10.72 1.84 -9.94
C ALA A 54 10.97 1.89 -8.43
N ALA A 55 10.34 2.82 -7.71
CA ALA A 55 10.46 2.97 -6.26
C ALA A 55 9.11 2.78 -5.53
N HIS A 56 8.13 2.13 -6.15
CA HIS A 56 6.83 1.89 -5.53
C HIS A 56 6.96 1.01 -4.29
N ALA A 57 6.51 1.52 -3.13
CA ALA A 57 6.67 0.82 -1.87
C ALA A 57 5.98 -0.55 -1.86
N ASP A 58 4.82 -0.66 -2.47
CA ASP A 58 4.02 -1.89 -2.57
C ASP A 58 4.57 -2.94 -3.57
N LEU A 59 5.60 -2.59 -4.37
CA LEU A 59 6.38 -3.55 -5.16
C LEU A 59 7.59 -4.07 -4.39
N HIS A 60 8.12 -3.27 -3.47
CA HIS A 60 9.39 -3.54 -2.79
C HIS A 60 9.24 -4.02 -1.36
N LEU A 61 8.09 -3.81 -0.72
CA LEU A 61 7.85 -4.12 0.67
C LEU A 61 6.48 -4.76 0.88
N LEU A 62 6.47 -5.91 1.55
CA LEU A 62 5.26 -6.55 2.04
C LEU A 62 5.34 -6.68 3.56
N HIS A 63 4.48 -5.94 4.28
CA HIS A 63 4.32 -6.09 5.72
C HIS A 63 3.37 -7.24 6.01
N LEU A 64 3.83 -8.27 6.74
CA LEU A 64 3.02 -9.45 7.09
C LEU A 64 2.24 -9.29 8.39
N GLY A 65 2.47 -8.22 9.13
CA GLY A 65 1.93 -7.96 10.45
C GLY A 65 2.94 -8.11 11.58
N GLY A 66 2.75 -7.34 12.65
CA GLY A 66 3.72 -7.26 13.73
C GLY A 66 5.09 -6.83 13.21
N ARG A 67 6.13 -7.55 13.59
CA ARG A 67 7.51 -7.22 13.20
C ARG A 67 7.92 -7.74 11.82
N LYS A 68 7.14 -8.58 11.17
CA LYS A 68 7.53 -9.32 9.96
C LYS A 68 7.39 -8.50 8.70
N ILE A 69 8.49 -8.24 8.02
CA ILE A 69 8.56 -7.54 6.73
C ILE A 69 9.33 -8.38 5.73
N ILE A 70 8.83 -8.42 4.50
CA ILE A 70 9.57 -8.94 3.35
C ILE A 70 9.94 -7.75 2.46
N LEU A 71 11.22 -7.68 2.10
CA LEU A 71 11.74 -6.70 1.14
C LEU A 71 12.12 -7.38 -0.18
N SER A 72 12.02 -6.66 -1.26
CA SER A 72 12.64 -7.06 -2.51
C SER A 72 14.17 -7.05 -2.37
N ARG A 73 14.86 -7.79 -3.23
CA ARG A 73 16.33 -7.88 -3.23
C ARG A 73 17.02 -6.52 -3.42
N GLU A 74 16.38 -5.63 -4.17
CA GLU A 74 16.88 -4.28 -4.46
C GLU A 74 16.98 -3.40 -3.20
N GLN A 75 16.20 -3.76 -2.17
CA GLN A 75 16.22 -3.06 -0.87
C GLN A 75 17.20 -3.68 0.15
N CYS A 76 18.03 -4.65 -0.25
CA CYS A 76 18.91 -5.36 0.70
C CYS A 76 19.82 -4.42 1.51
N ASN A 77 20.38 -3.38 0.89
CA ASN A 77 21.22 -2.37 1.56
C ASN A 77 20.43 -1.45 2.49
N ASN A 78 19.10 -1.44 2.39
CA ASN A 78 18.20 -0.62 3.19
C ASN A 78 17.57 -1.43 4.34
N ALA A 79 17.69 -2.76 4.30
CA ALA A 79 17.10 -3.68 5.27
C ALA A 79 17.60 -3.46 6.70
N GLU A 80 18.89 -3.13 6.87
CA GLU A 80 19.53 -2.91 8.17
C GLU A 80 18.80 -1.82 8.98
N LYS A 81 18.35 -0.76 8.33
CA LYS A 81 17.59 0.32 9.00
C LYS A 81 16.29 -0.19 9.65
N LEU A 82 15.55 -1.08 8.97
CA LEU A 82 14.35 -1.68 9.55
C LEU A 82 14.68 -2.66 10.68
N ILE A 83 15.78 -3.41 10.56
CA ILE A 83 16.27 -4.31 11.60
C ILE A 83 16.65 -3.52 12.86
N GLU A 84 17.35 -2.40 12.71
CA GLU A 84 17.70 -1.49 13.82
C GLU A 84 16.46 -0.88 14.48
N MET A 85 15.39 -0.65 13.69
CA MET A 85 14.08 -0.20 14.20
C MET A 85 13.30 -1.34 14.88
N GLY A 86 13.81 -2.57 14.83
CA GLY A 86 13.25 -3.72 15.52
C GLY A 86 12.32 -4.59 14.68
N PHE A 87 12.35 -4.51 13.36
CA PHE A 87 11.61 -5.41 12.48
C PHE A 87 12.40 -6.69 12.17
N ASP A 88 11.68 -7.77 11.92
CA ASP A 88 12.21 -9.04 11.43
C ASP A 88 12.12 -9.00 9.90
N VAL A 89 13.24 -8.74 9.24
CA VAL A 89 13.27 -8.49 7.80
C VAL A 89 13.79 -9.70 7.05
N GLN A 90 12.97 -10.20 6.12
CA GLN A 90 13.38 -11.15 5.10
C GLN A 90 13.59 -10.42 3.78
N VAL A 91 14.67 -10.69 3.09
CA VAL A 91 14.93 -10.17 1.73
C VAL A 91 14.73 -11.29 0.73
N LEU A 92 14.03 -11.01 -0.39
CA LEU A 92 13.87 -11.98 -1.47
C LEU A 92 15.22 -12.28 -2.14
N ASP A 93 15.46 -13.55 -2.46
CA ASP A 93 16.66 -13.98 -3.19
C ASP A 93 16.61 -13.57 -4.68
N THR A 94 15.42 -13.57 -5.26
CA THR A 94 15.21 -13.24 -6.67
C THR A 94 15.01 -11.74 -6.84
N PRO A 95 15.72 -11.08 -7.75
CA PRO A 95 15.50 -9.67 -8.07
C PRO A 95 14.16 -9.47 -8.76
N LEU A 96 13.62 -8.24 -8.66
CA LEU A 96 12.47 -7.84 -9.45
C LEU A 96 12.86 -7.75 -10.93
N GLY A 97 11.92 -8.13 -11.81
CA GLY A 97 12.07 -7.93 -13.26
C GLY A 97 11.58 -6.56 -13.70
N ASP A 98 11.87 -6.22 -14.96
CA ASP A 98 11.48 -4.96 -15.58
C ASP A 98 10.02 -4.92 -16.07
N LYS A 99 9.36 -6.09 -16.09
CA LYS A 99 8.01 -6.27 -16.65
C LYS A 99 7.17 -7.25 -15.86
N TYR A 100 5.86 -7.01 -15.91
CA TYR A 100 4.87 -7.95 -15.39
C TYR A 100 5.06 -9.37 -16.00
N PRO A 101 5.00 -10.43 -15.17
CA PRO A 101 4.66 -10.43 -13.74
C PRO A 101 5.88 -10.41 -12.79
N ALA A 102 7.09 -10.21 -13.31
CA ALA A 102 8.31 -10.31 -12.51
C ALA A 102 8.56 -9.12 -11.57
N ASP A 103 7.81 -8.03 -11.74
CA ASP A 103 7.85 -6.82 -10.92
C ASP A 103 6.90 -6.86 -9.70
N VAL A 104 6.00 -7.85 -9.60
CA VAL A 104 4.93 -7.89 -8.57
C VAL A 104 4.97 -9.06 -7.57
N PRO A 105 6.12 -9.69 -7.26
CA PRO A 105 6.15 -10.86 -6.36
C PRO A 105 5.73 -10.55 -4.92
N LEU A 106 5.76 -9.28 -4.49
CA LEU A 106 5.35 -8.82 -3.17
C LEU A 106 4.01 -8.08 -3.16
N ASN A 107 3.39 -7.87 -4.32
CA ASN A 107 2.19 -7.04 -4.43
C ASN A 107 0.91 -7.81 -4.03
N ALA A 108 0.68 -7.90 -2.72
CA ALA A 108 -0.50 -8.50 -2.11
C ALA A 108 -1.14 -7.50 -1.13
N ALA A 109 -2.46 -7.38 -1.11
CA ALA A 109 -3.18 -6.55 -0.15
C ALA A 109 -3.55 -7.35 1.10
N LEU A 110 -2.85 -7.06 2.21
CA LEU A 110 -3.08 -7.69 3.51
C LEU A 110 -3.78 -6.73 4.45
N PHE A 111 -4.88 -7.14 5.07
CA PHE A 111 -5.61 -6.37 6.08
C PHE A 111 -6.54 -7.27 6.88
N GLY A 112 -6.72 -6.99 8.16
CA GLY A 112 -7.51 -7.87 9.03
C GLY A 112 -7.09 -9.33 8.88
N ASN A 113 -8.08 -10.19 8.64
CA ASN A 113 -7.85 -11.61 8.37
C ASN A 113 -7.75 -11.95 6.88
N TYR A 114 -7.69 -10.96 5.99
CA TYR A 114 -7.70 -11.20 4.55
C TYR A 114 -6.32 -11.01 3.91
N ALA A 115 -6.11 -11.78 2.84
CA ALA A 115 -5.04 -11.59 1.88
C ALA A 115 -5.63 -11.65 0.46
N ILE A 116 -5.74 -10.50 -0.21
CA ILE A 116 -6.13 -10.43 -1.62
C ILE A 116 -4.85 -10.48 -2.44
N LEU A 117 -4.72 -11.46 -3.32
CA LEU A 117 -3.49 -11.67 -4.08
C LEU A 117 -3.74 -12.45 -5.38
N ASN A 118 -2.83 -12.29 -6.32
CA ASN A 118 -2.78 -13.16 -7.49
C ASN A 118 -1.83 -14.34 -7.22
N PRO A 119 -2.34 -15.58 -7.10
CA PRO A 119 -1.51 -16.74 -6.78
C PRO A 119 -0.51 -17.15 -7.87
N LYS A 120 -0.61 -16.55 -9.07
CA LYS A 120 0.32 -16.79 -10.18
C LYS A 120 1.52 -15.85 -10.18
N THR A 121 1.42 -14.70 -9.52
CA THR A 121 2.46 -13.66 -9.53
C THR A 121 3.13 -13.47 -8.19
N VAL A 122 2.39 -13.66 -7.08
CA VAL A 122 2.96 -13.52 -5.74
C VAL A 122 4.00 -14.62 -5.48
N CYS A 123 5.05 -14.26 -4.76
CA CYS A 123 6.12 -15.21 -4.40
C CYS A 123 5.54 -16.37 -3.58
N LYS A 124 5.81 -17.61 -4.03
CA LYS A 124 5.25 -18.84 -3.45
C LYS A 124 5.76 -19.17 -2.04
N ASN A 125 6.91 -18.62 -1.68
CA ASN A 125 7.54 -18.89 -0.39
C ASN A 125 7.04 -17.96 0.73
N ILE A 126 6.06 -17.10 0.44
CA ILE A 126 5.45 -16.22 1.45
C ILE A 126 4.36 -16.99 2.18
N ASP A 127 4.48 -17.02 3.50
CA ASP A 127 3.49 -17.66 4.36
C ASP A 127 2.34 -16.69 4.65
N PHE A 128 1.17 -17.01 4.11
CA PHE A 128 -0.10 -16.33 4.38
C PHE A 128 -1.00 -17.12 5.34
N SER A 129 -0.45 -18.11 6.06
CA SER A 129 -1.22 -18.92 7.01
C SER A 129 -1.93 -18.05 8.05
N GLY A 130 -3.12 -18.46 8.44
CA GLY A 130 -3.96 -17.69 9.37
C GLY A 130 -4.78 -16.58 8.70
N ARG A 131 -4.68 -16.39 7.36
CA ARG A 131 -5.49 -15.44 6.60
C ARG A 131 -6.44 -16.13 5.64
N SER A 132 -7.61 -15.53 5.43
CA SER A 132 -8.55 -15.92 4.38
C SER A 132 -8.02 -15.39 3.04
N LEU A 133 -7.63 -16.31 2.15
CA LEU A 133 -7.10 -15.95 0.84
C LEU A 133 -8.25 -15.62 -0.12
N ILE A 134 -8.18 -14.46 -0.75
CA ILE A 134 -9.08 -14.03 -1.83
C ILE A 134 -8.26 -14.00 -3.12
N PRO A 135 -8.27 -15.08 -3.92
CA PRO A 135 -7.49 -15.14 -5.15
C PRO A 135 -8.13 -14.28 -6.23
N VAL A 136 -7.31 -13.47 -6.89
CA VAL A 136 -7.71 -12.58 -7.99
C VAL A 136 -6.79 -12.73 -9.20
N ARG A 137 -7.17 -12.11 -10.33
CA ARG A 137 -6.33 -12.11 -11.55
C ARG A 137 -5.38 -10.91 -11.63
N GLN A 138 -5.69 -9.84 -10.91
CA GLN A 138 -4.86 -8.63 -10.88
C GLN A 138 -3.55 -8.92 -10.14
N GLY A 139 -2.41 -8.67 -10.80
CA GLY A 139 -1.08 -8.83 -10.18
C GLY A 139 -0.68 -7.64 -9.34
N TYR A 140 -1.03 -6.43 -9.77
CA TYR A 140 -0.86 -5.20 -8.99
C TYR A 140 -1.97 -5.08 -7.94
N THR A 141 -2.06 -6.09 -7.05
CA THR A 141 -3.20 -6.24 -6.15
C THR A 141 -3.23 -5.15 -5.08
N LYS A 142 -2.10 -4.87 -4.40
CA LYS A 142 -2.03 -3.81 -3.39
C LYS A 142 -2.21 -2.43 -4.02
N CYS A 143 -1.61 -2.19 -5.18
CA CYS A 143 -1.80 -0.95 -5.92
C CYS A 143 -3.28 -0.69 -6.26
N SER A 144 -4.06 -1.75 -6.52
CA SER A 144 -5.50 -1.66 -6.87
C SER A 144 -6.44 -1.71 -5.67
N VAL A 145 -5.93 -1.92 -4.44
CA VAL A 145 -6.75 -2.09 -3.22
C VAL A 145 -6.39 -1.06 -2.17
N VAL A 146 -7.40 -0.33 -1.69
CA VAL A 146 -7.34 0.52 -0.50
C VAL A 146 -8.05 -0.17 0.64
N PRO A 147 -7.35 -0.76 1.62
CA PRO A 147 -7.98 -1.22 2.85
C PRO A 147 -8.50 -0.03 3.66
N VAL A 148 -9.80 -0.04 3.99
CA VAL A 148 -10.45 1.03 4.77
C VAL A 148 -10.65 0.57 6.21
N THR A 149 -11.18 -0.65 6.38
CA THR A 149 -11.34 -1.34 7.66
C THR A 149 -11.08 -2.84 7.47
N GLU A 150 -11.25 -3.63 8.53
CA GLU A 150 -11.17 -5.10 8.42
C GLU A 150 -12.23 -5.70 7.49
N SER A 151 -13.30 -4.96 7.17
CA SER A 151 -14.43 -5.43 6.37
C SER A 151 -14.78 -4.55 5.17
N ALA A 152 -13.97 -3.53 4.85
CA ALA A 152 -14.26 -2.58 3.77
C ALA A 152 -13.02 -2.21 2.97
N ILE A 153 -13.18 -2.17 1.64
CA ILE A 153 -12.13 -1.77 0.70
C ILE A 153 -12.66 -0.81 -0.38
N ILE A 154 -11.76 -0.03 -0.96
CA ILE A 154 -11.98 0.66 -2.24
C ILE A 154 -11.08 -0.01 -3.28
N THR A 155 -11.56 -0.18 -4.50
CA THR A 155 -10.77 -0.73 -5.60
C THR A 155 -11.22 -0.15 -6.94
N ASP A 156 -10.31 -0.09 -7.90
CA ASP A 156 -10.59 0.25 -9.30
C ASP A 156 -10.66 -0.99 -10.22
N ASP A 157 -10.53 -2.20 -9.63
CA ASP A 157 -10.56 -3.46 -10.39
C ASP A 157 -11.85 -4.25 -10.16
N VAL A 158 -12.63 -4.46 -11.22
CA VAL A 158 -13.92 -5.17 -11.19
C VAL A 158 -13.77 -6.60 -10.67
N SER A 159 -12.66 -7.28 -11.00
CA SER A 159 -12.44 -8.67 -10.56
C SER A 159 -12.14 -8.75 -9.07
N ILE A 160 -11.41 -7.77 -8.55
CA ILE A 160 -11.14 -7.63 -7.10
C ILE A 160 -12.45 -7.30 -6.39
N ALA A 161 -13.23 -6.33 -6.88
CA ALA A 161 -14.52 -5.96 -6.29
C ALA A 161 -15.44 -7.18 -6.15
N SER A 162 -15.65 -7.90 -7.24
CA SER A 162 -16.51 -9.10 -7.23
C SER A 162 -16.00 -10.21 -6.30
N ALA A 163 -14.69 -10.42 -6.23
CA ALA A 163 -14.10 -11.41 -5.33
C ALA A 163 -14.24 -10.99 -3.86
N ALA A 164 -14.02 -9.73 -3.54
CA ALA A 164 -14.13 -9.21 -2.19
C ALA A 164 -15.58 -9.23 -1.68
N GLU A 165 -16.56 -8.83 -2.49
CA GLU A 165 -17.99 -8.90 -2.15
C GLU A 165 -18.45 -10.33 -1.86
N LYS A 166 -18.00 -11.31 -2.66
CA LYS A 166 -18.30 -12.75 -2.42
C LYS A 166 -17.73 -13.26 -1.10
N ASN A 167 -16.71 -12.61 -0.56
CA ASN A 167 -16.13 -12.91 0.74
C ASN A 167 -16.68 -12.01 1.87
N GLY A 168 -17.78 -11.30 1.62
CA GLY A 168 -18.50 -10.53 2.64
C GLY A 168 -17.91 -9.14 2.93
N LEU A 169 -16.98 -8.64 2.11
CA LEU A 169 -16.44 -7.30 2.26
C LEU A 169 -17.39 -6.25 1.66
N ALA A 170 -17.48 -5.10 2.31
CA ALA A 170 -18.07 -3.90 1.72
C ALA A 170 -17.06 -3.32 0.71
N VAL A 171 -17.53 -3.04 -0.51
CA VAL A 171 -16.67 -2.60 -1.60
C VAL A 171 -17.19 -1.34 -2.25
N LEU A 172 -16.33 -0.34 -2.40
CA LEU A 172 -16.52 0.76 -3.33
C LEU A 172 -15.68 0.50 -4.59
N LEU A 173 -16.35 0.23 -5.71
CA LEU A 173 -15.70 0.18 -7.02
C LEU A 173 -15.66 1.61 -7.59
N VAL A 174 -14.45 2.09 -7.90
CA VAL A 174 -14.22 3.41 -8.49
C VAL A 174 -13.76 3.31 -9.95
N SER A 175 -13.89 4.41 -10.67
CA SER A 175 -13.46 4.54 -12.06
C SER A 175 -11.93 4.51 -12.17
N LYS A 176 -11.43 3.96 -13.28
CA LYS A 176 -10.01 4.06 -13.67
C LYS A 176 -9.71 5.34 -14.46
N GLY A 177 -8.45 5.75 -14.48
CA GLY A 177 -7.94 6.78 -15.38
C GLY A 177 -7.74 8.15 -14.77
N ASP A 178 -8.19 8.38 -13.52
CA ASP A 178 -8.06 9.68 -12.86
C ASP A 178 -6.84 9.80 -11.92
N VAL A 179 -6.09 8.71 -11.75
CA VAL A 179 -4.83 8.69 -10.99
C VAL A 179 -3.64 8.75 -11.95
N ILE A 180 -2.73 9.69 -11.76
CA ILE A 180 -1.51 9.80 -12.57
C ILE A 180 -0.51 8.73 -12.15
N LEU A 181 0.16 8.14 -13.14
CA LEU A 181 1.37 7.35 -12.98
C LEU A 181 2.34 7.68 -14.13
N PRO A 182 3.48 8.34 -13.86
CA PRO A 182 4.44 8.69 -14.90
C PRO A 182 4.92 7.46 -15.68
N GLY A 183 4.86 7.54 -17.02
CA GLY A 183 5.26 6.42 -17.89
C GLY A 183 4.18 5.36 -18.12
N ARG A 184 3.00 5.51 -17.54
CA ARG A 184 1.83 4.64 -17.75
C ARG A 184 0.61 5.45 -18.14
N GLU A 185 -0.40 4.79 -18.69
CA GLU A 185 -1.64 5.44 -19.11
C GLU A 185 -2.41 6.00 -17.88
N TYR A 186 -2.40 5.28 -16.77
CA TYR A 186 -2.96 5.69 -15.48
C TYR A 186 -2.32 4.89 -14.33
N GLY A 187 -2.45 5.42 -13.12
CA GLY A 187 -2.10 4.74 -11.88
C GLY A 187 -3.31 4.11 -11.20
N PHE A 188 -3.06 3.42 -10.10
CA PHE A 188 -4.08 2.72 -9.32
C PHE A 188 -4.48 3.49 -8.07
N ILE A 189 -5.74 3.36 -7.67
CA ILE A 189 -6.28 4.07 -6.49
C ILE A 189 -5.57 3.68 -5.18
N GLY A 190 -5.19 2.42 -5.01
CA GLY A 190 -4.48 1.95 -3.82
C GLY A 190 -3.03 2.40 -3.75
N GLY A 191 -2.46 2.78 -4.91
CA GLY A 191 -1.10 3.30 -5.01
C GLY A 191 -0.97 4.76 -4.56
N CYS A 192 -2.06 5.51 -4.48
CA CYS A 192 -2.01 6.94 -4.13
C CYS A 192 -2.36 7.23 -2.66
N CYS A 193 -2.55 6.23 -1.79
CA CYS A 193 -2.99 6.49 -0.41
C CYS A 193 -2.57 5.42 0.61
N GLY A 194 -2.85 5.70 1.89
CA GLY A 194 -2.75 4.77 3.01
C GLY A 194 -3.27 5.36 4.31
N LEU A 195 -3.67 4.51 5.26
CA LEU A 195 -4.10 4.93 6.58
C LEU A 195 -2.92 5.42 7.42
N ILE A 196 -3.04 6.64 7.97
CA ILE A 196 -2.07 7.23 8.89
C ILE A 196 -2.57 7.23 10.35
N ALA A 197 -3.83 6.90 10.54
CA ALA A 197 -4.48 6.64 11.81
C ALA A 197 -5.71 5.76 11.55
N PRO A 198 -6.33 5.15 12.56
CA PRO A 198 -7.50 4.28 12.35
C PRO A 198 -8.68 5.01 11.70
N ASP A 199 -8.76 6.31 11.87
CA ASP A 199 -9.81 7.19 11.37
C ASP A 199 -9.34 8.15 10.27
N THR A 200 -8.12 8.01 9.73
CA THR A 200 -7.55 8.99 8.81
C THR A 200 -6.78 8.32 7.67
N MET A 201 -7.23 8.54 6.44
CA MET A 201 -6.57 8.12 5.21
C MET A 201 -5.90 9.31 4.54
N LEU A 202 -4.59 9.22 4.30
CA LEU A 202 -3.84 10.22 3.55
C LEU A 202 -3.82 9.85 2.07
N PHE A 203 -4.18 10.80 1.22
CA PHE A 203 -4.07 10.72 -0.23
C PHE A 203 -2.92 11.58 -0.74
N ASN A 204 -2.15 11.07 -1.68
CA ASN A 204 -1.10 11.80 -2.38
C ASN A 204 -1.72 12.57 -3.56
N GLY A 205 -2.26 13.73 -3.28
CA GLY A 205 -3.04 14.60 -4.17
C GLY A 205 -4.49 14.76 -3.72
N SER A 206 -5.26 15.52 -4.48
CA SER A 206 -6.64 15.87 -4.14
C SER A 206 -7.65 14.91 -4.72
N LEU A 207 -8.59 14.44 -3.89
CA LEU A 207 -9.75 13.64 -4.32
C LEU A 207 -10.67 14.40 -5.27
N SER A 208 -10.62 15.74 -5.29
CA SER A 208 -11.38 16.56 -6.24
C SER A 208 -10.94 16.34 -7.70
N SER A 209 -9.74 15.79 -7.91
CA SER A 209 -9.25 15.43 -9.24
C SER A 209 -9.77 14.09 -9.76
N HIS A 210 -10.44 13.30 -8.91
CA HIS A 210 -11.01 12.01 -9.27
C HIS A 210 -12.52 12.13 -9.45
N ARG A 211 -13.08 11.61 -10.57
CA ARG A 211 -14.53 11.69 -10.86
C ARG A 211 -15.42 11.06 -9.80
N ASP A 212 -14.91 10.07 -9.05
CA ASP A 212 -15.60 9.45 -7.93
C ASP A 212 -15.12 9.98 -6.56
N GLY A 213 -14.41 11.12 -6.52
CA GLY A 213 -13.82 11.65 -5.28
C GLY A 213 -14.83 11.84 -4.14
N GLU A 214 -16.02 12.37 -4.44
CA GLU A 214 -17.10 12.53 -3.45
C GLU A 214 -17.65 11.18 -2.98
N LYS A 215 -17.72 10.17 -3.86
CA LYS A 215 -18.13 8.81 -3.47
C LYS A 215 -17.08 8.18 -2.55
N ILE A 216 -15.78 8.42 -2.82
CA ILE A 216 -14.67 7.96 -1.97
C ILE A 216 -14.79 8.59 -0.58
N ARG A 217 -14.99 9.93 -0.49
CA ARG A 217 -15.18 10.62 0.79
C ARG A 217 -16.39 10.09 1.57
N ALA A 218 -17.53 9.93 0.88
CA ALA A 218 -18.75 9.41 1.49
C ALA A 218 -18.57 7.96 2.01
N PHE A 219 -17.90 7.10 1.22
CA PHE A 219 -17.63 5.73 1.62
C PHE A 219 -16.70 5.67 2.84
N LEU A 220 -15.59 6.40 2.83
CA LEU A 220 -14.68 6.51 3.97
C LEU A 220 -15.43 6.98 5.22
N SER A 221 -16.22 8.05 5.09
CA SER A 221 -17.01 8.61 6.20
C SER A 221 -18.01 7.61 6.77
N SER A 222 -18.61 6.76 5.95
CA SER A 222 -19.54 5.71 6.41
C SER A 222 -18.89 4.65 7.30
N PHE A 223 -17.56 4.54 7.22
CA PHE A 223 -16.73 3.69 8.08
C PHE A 223 -15.95 4.47 9.15
N GLY A 224 -16.30 5.75 9.36
CA GLY A 224 -15.64 6.60 10.36
C GLY A 224 -14.23 7.05 9.98
N VAL A 225 -13.87 6.96 8.71
CA VAL A 225 -12.56 7.38 8.19
C VAL A 225 -12.71 8.71 7.45
N ARG A 226 -11.86 9.69 7.79
CA ARG A 226 -11.76 10.93 7.04
C ARG A 226 -10.61 10.88 6.04
N ALA A 227 -10.76 11.58 4.92
CA ALA A 227 -9.70 11.78 3.95
C ALA A 227 -8.88 13.03 4.30
N GLU A 228 -7.56 12.92 4.30
CA GLU A 228 -6.61 14.02 4.30
C GLU A 228 -5.80 13.98 2.99
N GLU A 229 -5.36 15.13 2.51
CA GLU A 229 -4.72 15.29 1.20
C GLU A 229 -3.34 15.93 1.37
N ALA A 230 -2.32 15.39 0.71
CA ALA A 230 -0.96 15.90 0.78
C ALA A 230 -0.78 17.21 -0.03
N GLY A 231 -1.78 17.64 -0.77
CA GLY A 231 -1.80 18.89 -1.51
C GLY A 231 -2.90 18.95 -2.56
N ASP A 232 -3.08 20.14 -3.14
CA ASP A 232 -4.08 20.42 -4.19
C ASP A 232 -3.47 20.19 -5.59
N PHE A 233 -3.20 18.91 -5.89
CA PHE A 233 -2.74 18.46 -7.19
C PHE A 233 -3.44 17.14 -7.54
N GLN A 234 -3.35 16.72 -8.80
CA GLN A 234 -4.00 15.50 -9.26
C GLN A 234 -3.48 14.28 -8.50
N LEU A 235 -4.39 13.36 -8.11
CA LEU A 235 -4.02 12.11 -7.46
C LEU A 235 -2.92 11.41 -8.25
N THR A 236 -1.84 11.07 -7.57
CA THR A 236 -0.66 10.46 -8.18
C THR A 236 -0.30 9.17 -7.44
N ASP A 237 -0.17 8.10 -8.20
CA ASP A 237 0.27 6.80 -7.71
C ASP A 237 1.77 6.86 -7.38
N ILE A 238 2.09 6.58 -6.13
CA ILE A 238 3.45 6.56 -5.55
C ILE A 238 3.82 5.19 -4.99
N GLY A 239 3.03 4.17 -5.31
CA GLY A 239 3.19 2.82 -4.79
C GLY A 239 2.74 2.69 -3.35
N SER A 240 1.67 3.38 -2.96
CA SER A 240 1.05 3.37 -1.64
C SER A 240 1.83 4.13 -0.55
N ILE A 241 1.12 4.45 0.52
CA ILE A 241 1.67 4.84 1.83
C ILE A 241 1.48 3.63 2.74
N LEU A 242 2.56 2.93 3.07
CA LEU A 242 2.50 1.69 3.84
C LEU A 242 2.80 1.96 5.32
N PRO A 243 1.81 1.92 6.21
CA PRO A 243 2.03 2.09 7.64
C PRO A 243 2.80 0.89 8.21
N LEU A 244 3.85 1.15 9.00
CA LEU A 244 4.71 0.10 9.57
C LEU A 244 4.68 0.06 11.09
N ALA A 245 4.64 1.23 11.76
CA ALA A 245 4.59 1.31 13.21
C ALA A 245 3.62 2.40 13.68
N GLU A 246 3.10 2.23 14.89
CA GLU A 246 2.14 3.13 15.54
C GLU A 246 2.59 3.50 16.97
N ARG A 247 1.90 4.46 17.60
CA ARG A 247 2.21 4.95 18.97
C ARG A 247 1.97 3.91 20.03
#